data_14abca77a976f0fc7409111c820d08d0
#
_entry.id   14abca77a976f0fc7409111c820d08d0
#
_cell.length_a   1.000
_cell.length_b   1.000
_cell.length_c   1.000
_cell.angle_alpha   90.00
_cell.angle_beta   90.00
_cell.angle_gamma   90.00
#
_symmetry.space_group_name_H-M   'P 1'
#
loop_
_entity.id
_entity.type
_entity.pdbx_description
1 polymer ?
#
loop_
_entity_poly.entity_id
_entity_poly.type
_entity_poly.pdbx_seq_one_letter_code
_entity_poly.pdbx_strand_id
1 'polypeptide(L)'
;FSTSAPAFVIGNGADSSNKSDAFKVMFNGDTTVSNDLTVSGDVVISSDARLKSNIVSLGSTLPKLLQIDGKSYEMKGKQKIGVLAQEIKEVFPELVSEDDNEMLAVNYQGLVPVLINALKEQQNEINRLKKQEKRIDRLEKLVANID
;
A
#
# COMPACT_ATOMS: atom_id res chain seq x y z
N PHE A 1 -9.17 11.41 31.03
CA PHE A 1 -9.67 10.58 29.93
C PHE A 1 -8.52 9.76 29.37
N SER A 2 -8.73 8.44 29.15
CA SER A 2 -7.77 7.59 28.46
C SER A 2 -7.90 7.74 26.96
N THR A 3 -6.82 8.05 26.24
CA THR A 3 -6.84 8.14 24.78
C THR A 3 -7.15 6.79 24.10
N SER A 4 -6.95 5.68 24.82
CA SER A 4 -7.29 4.32 24.38
C SER A 4 -8.75 3.91 24.72
N ALA A 5 -9.55 4.79 25.34
CA ALA A 5 -10.96 4.52 25.55
C ALA A 5 -11.79 5.00 24.33
N PRO A 6 -12.91 4.33 24.02
CA PRO A 6 -13.82 4.80 22.99
C PRO A 6 -14.57 6.06 23.46
N ALA A 7 -14.64 7.07 22.57
CA ALA A 7 -15.43 8.29 22.75
C ALA A 7 -16.85 8.13 22.22
N PHE A 8 -17.01 7.34 21.14
CA PHE A 8 -18.30 7.07 20.52
C PHE A 8 -18.29 5.66 19.89
N VAL A 9 -19.36 4.91 20.11
CA VAL A 9 -19.51 3.54 19.59
C VAL A 9 -20.93 3.32 19.09
N ILE A 10 -21.04 2.71 17.91
CA ILE A 10 -22.28 2.08 17.42
C ILE A 10 -22.07 0.58 17.47
N GLY A 11 -22.70 -0.09 18.42
CA GLY A 11 -22.66 -1.54 18.55
C GLY A 11 -23.58 -2.23 17.53
N ASN A 12 -23.19 -3.43 17.10
CA ASN A 12 -24.00 -4.32 16.28
C ASN A 12 -23.93 -5.78 16.77
N GLY A 13 -23.59 -5.98 18.03
CA GLY A 13 -23.59 -7.29 18.67
C GLY A 13 -25.00 -7.92 18.71
N ALA A 14 -25.06 -9.24 18.64
CA ALA A 14 -26.33 -9.98 18.65
C ALA A 14 -26.99 -10.03 20.05
N ASP A 15 -26.17 -10.06 21.12
CA ASP A 15 -26.61 -10.12 22.51
C ASP A 15 -25.48 -9.72 23.48
N SER A 16 -25.74 -9.82 24.81
CA SER A 16 -24.76 -9.44 25.85
C SER A 16 -23.48 -10.28 25.87
N SER A 17 -23.51 -11.49 25.29
CA SER A 17 -22.36 -12.39 25.20
C SER A 17 -21.65 -12.30 23.86
N ASN A 18 -22.33 -11.77 22.83
CA ASN A 18 -21.83 -11.60 21.46
C ASN A 18 -21.80 -10.11 21.09
N LYS A 19 -20.97 -9.35 21.82
CA LYS A 19 -20.80 -7.90 21.58
C LYS A 19 -19.87 -7.68 20.41
N SER A 20 -20.20 -6.70 19.55
CA SER A 20 -19.33 -6.18 18.48
C SER A 20 -19.66 -4.72 18.20
N ASP A 21 -18.70 -4.01 17.61
CA ASP A 21 -18.82 -2.61 17.23
C ASP A 21 -18.87 -2.51 15.71
N ALA A 22 -19.88 -1.85 15.16
CA ALA A 22 -19.98 -1.52 13.75
C ALA A 22 -19.12 -0.30 13.38
N PHE A 23 -19.11 0.68 14.28
CA PHE A 23 -18.37 1.94 14.14
C PHE A 23 -17.85 2.37 15.50
N LYS A 24 -16.59 2.75 15.59
CA LYS A 24 -15.95 3.18 16.83
C LYS A 24 -15.03 4.37 16.58
N VAL A 25 -15.14 5.41 17.40
CA VAL A 25 -14.22 6.54 17.46
C VAL A 25 -13.57 6.57 18.83
N MET A 26 -12.24 6.61 18.88
CA MET A 26 -11.46 6.72 20.11
C MET A 26 -11.27 8.17 20.51
N PHE A 27 -10.93 8.45 21.79
CA PHE A 27 -10.65 9.81 22.23
C PHE A 27 -9.44 10.47 21.57
N ASN A 28 -8.52 9.70 21.01
CA ASN A 28 -7.40 10.19 20.19
C ASN A 28 -7.80 10.48 18.72
N GLY A 29 -9.04 10.21 18.34
CA GLY A 29 -9.57 10.41 16.99
C GLY A 29 -9.47 9.20 16.06
N ASP A 30 -8.83 8.13 16.47
CA ASP A 30 -8.77 6.89 15.67
C ASP A 30 -10.18 6.35 15.45
N THR A 31 -10.48 5.98 14.21
CA THR A 31 -11.80 5.50 13.82
C THR A 31 -11.71 4.13 13.17
N THR A 32 -12.56 3.22 13.63
CA THR A 32 -12.69 1.87 13.06
C THR A 32 -14.08 1.67 12.48
N VAL A 33 -14.17 1.18 11.25
CA VAL A 33 -15.38 0.70 10.59
C VAL A 33 -15.21 -0.80 10.35
N SER A 34 -16.07 -1.62 10.96
CA SER A 34 -15.88 -3.08 11.00
C SER A 34 -16.29 -3.80 9.71
N ASN A 35 -16.88 -3.07 8.76
CA ASN A 35 -17.29 -3.61 7.46
C ASN A 35 -16.91 -2.65 6.33
N ASP A 36 -17.59 -2.71 5.21
CA ASP A 36 -17.33 -1.86 4.05
C ASP A 36 -17.66 -0.39 4.36
N LEU A 37 -16.81 0.54 3.92
CA LEU A 37 -17.03 1.99 3.94
C LEU A 37 -17.21 2.47 2.51
N THR A 38 -18.39 3.05 2.20
CA THR A 38 -18.66 3.72 0.93
C THR A 38 -18.60 5.22 1.12
N VAL A 39 -17.74 5.88 0.37
CA VAL A 39 -17.60 7.34 0.37
C VAL A 39 -18.05 7.86 -0.99
N SER A 40 -19.06 8.74 -1.01
CA SER A 40 -19.62 9.32 -2.24
C SER A 40 -18.80 10.49 -2.81
N GLY A 41 -17.81 10.96 -2.07
CA GLY A 41 -16.88 12.01 -2.46
C GLY A 41 -15.44 11.52 -2.36
N ASP A 42 -14.50 12.45 -2.22
CA ASP A 42 -13.07 12.15 -2.12
C ASP A 42 -12.68 11.76 -0.69
N VAL A 43 -11.68 10.88 -0.58
CA VAL A 43 -10.95 10.65 0.66
C VAL A 43 -9.65 11.47 0.60
N VAL A 44 -9.62 12.60 1.32
CA VAL A 44 -8.49 13.52 1.36
C VAL A 44 -7.63 13.27 2.58
N ILE A 45 -6.33 13.03 2.38
CA ILE A 45 -5.37 12.78 3.45
C ILE A 45 -4.37 13.93 3.51
N SER A 46 -4.21 14.50 4.70
CA SER A 46 -3.23 15.57 4.95
C SER A 46 -1.81 15.07 4.64
N SER A 47 -1.09 15.81 3.77
CA SER A 47 0.25 15.44 3.31
C SER A 47 1.21 16.64 3.24
N ASP A 48 0.89 17.73 3.94
CA ASP A 48 1.74 18.93 4.00
C ASP A 48 3.10 18.58 4.63
N ALA A 49 4.18 19.07 4.04
CA ALA A 49 5.54 18.86 4.54
C ALA A 49 5.76 19.39 5.96
N ARG A 50 5.01 20.41 6.37
CA ARG A 50 5.06 20.99 7.73
C ARG A 50 4.58 20.04 8.82
N LEU A 51 3.81 19.00 8.45
CA LEU A 51 3.32 17.97 9.36
C LEU A 51 4.29 16.79 9.50
N LYS A 52 5.42 16.82 8.75
CA LYS A 52 6.35 15.69 8.64
C LYS A 52 7.74 16.10 9.11
N SER A 53 8.46 15.15 9.67
CA SER A 53 9.87 15.30 10.06
C SER A 53 10.72 14.22 9.38
N ASN A 54 12.04 14.44 9.33
CA ASN A 54 13.00 13.47 8.80
C ASN A 54 12.62 12.95 7.38
N ILE A 55 12.23 13.88 6.50
CA ILE A 55 11.79 13.54 5.14
C ILE A 55 13.00 13.07 4.34
N VAL A 56 12.98 11.81 3.93
CA VAL A 56 14.00 11.17 3.09
C VAL A 56 13.34 10.47 1.90
N SER A 57 14.10 10.28 0.83
CA SER A 57 13.65 9.48 -0.32
C SER A 57 13.53 8.01 0.07
N LEU A 58 12.50 7.31 -0.43
CA LEU A 58 12.38 5.86 -0.28
C LEU A 58 13.49 5.09 -1.03
N GLY A 59 14.22 5.76 -1.94
CA GLY A 59 15.23 5.12 -2.76
C GLY A 59 14.62 4.12 -3.75
N SER A 60 15.33 3.00 -3.97
CA SER A 60 14.89 1.92 -4.87
C SER A 60 13.78 1.09 -4.21
N THR A 61 12.64 1.00 -4.88
CA THR A 61 11.47 0.26 -4.40
C THR A 61 11.07 -0.90 -5.31
N LEU A 62 11.46 -0.88 -6.59
CA LEU A 62 11.08 -1.90 -7.57
C LEU A 62 11.47 -3.33 -7.15
N PRO A 63 12.71 -3.62 -6.67
CA PRO A 63 13.09 -4.97 -6.26
C PRO A 63 12.25 -5.51 -5.10
N LYS A 64 11.82 -4.65 -4.19
CA LYS A 64 10.93 -5.00 -3.08
C LYS A 64 9.51 -5.23 -3.56
N LEU A 65 9.01 -4.35 -4.43
CA LEU A 65 7.67 -4.43 -4.99
C LEU A 65 7.47 -5.72 -5.79
N LEU A 66 8.48 -6.19 -6.51
CA LEU A 66 8.45 -7.44 -7.27
C LEU A 66 8.38 -8.71 -6.40
N GLN A 67 8.54 -8.61 -5.09
CA GLN A 67 8.35 -9.70 -4.14
C GLN A 67 6.90 -9.83 -3.66
N ILE A 68 6.07 -8.83 -3.97
CA ILE A 68 4.65 -8.81 -3.61
C ILE A 68 3.84 -9.36 -4.77
N ASP A 69 2.90 -10.25 -4.48
CA ASP A 69 2.00 -10.80 -5.48
C ASP A 69 0.55 -10.36 -5.23
N GLY A 70 -0.12 -9.92 -6.30
CA GLY A 70 -1.54 -9.62 -6.26
C GLY A 70 -2.37 -10.91 -6.18
N LYS A 71 -3.21 -11.04 -5.16
CA LYS A 71 -3.99 -12.23 -4.88
C LYS A 71 -5.47 -12.02 -5.17
N SER A 72 -6.12 -13.05 -5.67
CA SER A 72 -7.58 -13.20 -5.60
C SER A 72 -7.91 -14.14 -4.44
N TYR A 73 -8.86 -13.76 -3.59
CA TYR A 73 -9.23 -14.50 -2.40
C TYR A 73 -10.72 -14.34 -2.09
N GLU A 74 -11.24 -15.24 -1.27
CA GLU A 74 -12.58 -15.13 -0.73
C GLU A 74 -12.52 -14.56 0.70
N MET A 75 -13.36 -13.58 0.99
CA MET A 75 -13.53 -13.02 2.33
C MET A 75 -15.00 -12.70 2.58
N LYS A 76 -15.54 -13.24 3.67
CA LYS A 76 -16.98 -13.10 4.04
C LYS A 76 -17.92 -13.50 2.89
N GLY A 77 -17.60 -14.61 2.19
CA GLY A 77 -18.39 -15.14 1.06
C GLY A 77 -18.36 -14.31 -0.22
N LYS A 78 -17.43 -13.33 -0.34
CA LYS A 78 -17.25 -12.49 -1.54
C LYS A 78 -15.84 -12.67 -2.09
N GLN A 79 -15.74 -12.80 -3.42
CA GLN A 79 -14.46 -12.74 -4.12
C GLN A 79 -13.90 -11.32 -4.06
N LYS A 80 -12.63 -11.22 -3.70
CA LYS A 80 -11.88 -9.94 -3.60
C LYS A 80 -10.50 -10.08 -4.24
N ILE A 81 -9.88 -8.95 -4.53
CA ILE A 81 -8.50 -8.86 -5.00
C ILE A 81 -7.74 -7.94 -4.03
N GLY A 82 -6.53 -8.30 -3.72
CA GLY A 82 -5.67 -7.51 -2.84
C GLY A 82 -4.30 -8.14 -2.67
N VAL A 83 -3.61 -7.76 -1.62
CA VAL A 83 -2.29 -8.28 -1.22
C VAL A 83 -2.40 -8.94 0.16
N LEU A 84 -1.45 -9.80 0.49
CA LEU A 84 -1.33 -10.37 1.84
C LEU A 84 -0.49 -9.42 2.71
N ALA A 85 -1.03 -9.10 3.89
CA ALA A 85 -0.32 -8.24 4.86
C ALA A 85 1.02 -8.85 5.29
N GLN A 86 1.12 -10.17 5.34
CA GLN A 86 2.34 -10.89 5.65
C GLN A 86 3.44 -10.62 4.61
N GLU A 87 3.12 -10.69 3.31
CA GLU A 87 4.08 -10.38 2.23
C GLU A 87 4.52 -8.91 2.27
N ILE A 88 3.58 -7.99 2.55
CA ILE A 88 3.91 -6.57 2.71
C ILE A 88 4.82 -6.35 3.93
N LYS A 89 4.56 -7.01 5.06
CA LYS A 89 5.34 -6.87 6.30
C LYS A 89 6.83 -7.23 6.12
N GLU A 90 7.14 -8.17 5.22
CA GLU A 90 8.51 -8.58 4.92
C GLU A 90 9.32 -7.49 4.19
N VAL A 91 8.69 -6.70 3.32
CA VAL A 91 9.38 -5.74 2.44
C VAL A 91 9.12 -4.28 2.80
N PHE A 92 7.93 -3.97 3.35
CA PHE A 92 7.49 -2.64 3.77
C PHE A 92 6.73 -2.73 5.10
N PRO A 93 7.41 -3.09 6.21
CA PRO A 93 6.76 -3.27 7.52
C PRO A 93 6.03 -2.01 8.00
N GLU A 94 6.49 -0.81 7.59
CA GLU A 94 5.86 0.48 7.89
C GLU A 94 4.46 0.66 7.28
N LEU A 95 4.06 -0.17 6.33
CA LEU A 95 2.74 -0.17 5.72
C LEU A 95 1.78 -1.15 6.40
N VAL A 96 2.22 -1.87 7.41
CA VAL A 96 1.42 -2.88 8.10
C VAL A 96 1.19 -2.47 9.55
N SER A 97 -0.06 -2.49 9.96
CA SER A 97 -0.46 -2.36 11.36
C SER A 97 -1.00 -3.70 11.87
N GLU A 98 -0.91 -3.89 13.17
CA GLU A 98 -1.39 -5.07 13.88
C GLU A 98 -2.35 -4.63 14.98
N ASP A 99 -3.49 -5.30 15.09
CA ASP A 99 -4.46 -5.03 16.14
C ASP A 99 -4.20 -5.87 17.41
N ASP A 100 -5.01 -5.66 18.44
CA ASP A 100 -4.91 -6.37 19.74
C ASP A 100 -5.13 -7.90 19.63
N ASN A 101 -5.64 -8.39 18.49
CA ASN A 101 -5.83 -9.81 18.20
C ASN A 101 -4.76 -10.38 17.24
N GLU A 102 -3.65 -9.67 17.06
CA GLU A 102 -2.56 -10.02 16.14
C GLU A 102 -2.99 -10.07 14.66
N MET A 103 -4.13 -9.45 14.32
CA MET A 103 -4.59 -9.38 12.93
C MET A 103 -3.91 -8.22 12.20
N LEU A 104 -3.35 -8.54 11.03
CA LEU A 104 -2.60 -7.58 10.23
C LEU A 104 -3.51 -6.83 9.26
N ALA A 105 -3.26 -5.52 9.14
CA ALA A 105 -3.91 -4.65 8.16
C ALA A 105 -2.88 -3.87 7.34
N VAL A 106 -3.20 -3.59 6.07
CA VAL A 106 -2.32 -2.89 5.13
C VAL A 106 -2.81 -1.48 4.86
N ASN A 107 -1.92 -0.51 5.00
CA ASN A 107 -2.14 0.84 4.48
C ASN A 107 -1.93 0.84 2.96
N TYR A 108 -2.99 0.54 2.20
CA TYR A 108 -2.95 0.52 0.74
C TYR A 108 -2.55 1.86 0.11
N GLN A 109 -2.88 2.98 0.74
CA GLN A 109 -2.49 4.31 0.23
C GLN A 109 -0.99 4.55 0.33
N GLY A 110 -0.34 3.95 1.33
CA GLY A 110 1.12 3.97 1.47
C GLY A 110 1.85 3.24 0.35
N LEU A 111 1.19 2.38 -0.43
CA LEU A 111 1.77 1.76 -1.63
C LEU A 111 1.90 2.75 -2.80
N VAL A 112 1.17 3.86 -2.82
CA VAL A 112 1.25 4.85 -3.91
C VAL A 112 2.66 5.41 -4.09
N PRO A 113 3.36 5.95 -3.07
CA PRO A 113 4.73 6.43 -3.23
C PRO A 113 5.73 5.31 -3.58
N VAL A 114 5.50 4.08 -3.14
CA VAL A 114 6.30 2.91 -3.53
C VAL A 114 6.18 2.67 -5.03
N LEU A 115 4.95 2.66 -5.56
CA LEU A 115 4.66 2.49 -6.99
C LEU A 115 5.23 3.65 -7.82
N ILE A 116 5.17 4.89 -7.35
CA ILE A 116 5.77 6.06 -8.03
C ILE A 116 7.27 5.85 -8.23
N ASN A 117 7.99 5.41 -7.21
CA ASN A 117 9.43 5.17 -7.31
C ASN A 117 9.74 3.98 -8.22
N ALA A 118 9.01 2.87 -8.10
CA ALA A 118 9.17 1.71 -8.97
C ALA A 118 8.97 2.05 -10.45
N LEU A 119 7.94 2.86 -10.78
CA LEU A 119 7.71 3.35 -12.15
C LEU A 119 8.87 4.20 -12.67
N LYS A 120 9.45 5.06 -11.84
CA LYS A 120 10.63 5.85 -12.21
C LYS A 120 11.85 4.97 -12.49
N GLU A 121 12.05 3.93 -11.68
CA GLU A 121 13.11 2.95 -11.89
C GLU A 121 12.93 2.18 -13.21
N GLN A 122 11.71 1.68 -13.47
CA GLN A 122 11.39 1.04 -14.74
C GLN A 122 11.61 1.97 -15.93
N GLN A 123 11.19 3.24 -15.84
CA GLN A 123 11.38 4.21 -16.91
C GLN A 123 12.88 4.46 -17.18
N ASN A 124 13.70 4.53 -16.14
CA ASN A 124 15.15 4.67 -16.28
C ASN A 124 15.76 3.46 -16.98
N GLU A 125 15.31 2.26 -16.64
CA GLU A 125 15.78 1.02 -17.29
C GLU A 125 15.35 0.95 -18.75
N ILE A 126 14.11 1.30 -19.08
CA ILE A 126 13.63 1.41 -20.46
C ILE A 126 14.50 2.39 -21.25
N ASN A 127 14.83 3.53 -20.70
CA ASN A 127 15.68 4.53 -21.36
C ASN A 127 17.10 3.99 -21.59
N ARG A 128 17.63 3.21 -20.64
CA ARG A 128 18.91 2.54 -20.76
C ARG A 128 18.92 1.50 -21.91
N LEU A 129 17.89 0.66 -21.94
CA LEU A 129 17.71 -0.35 -22.98
C LEU A 129 17.57 0.27 -24.37
N LYS A 130 16.80 1.32 -24.53
CA LYS A 130 16.68 2.06 -25.80
C LYS A 130 18.01 2.64 -26.29
N LYS A 131 18.90 3.06 -25.38
CA LYS A 131 20.24 3.51 -25.76
C LYS A 131 21.12 2.35 -26.23
N GLN A 132 21.00 1.18 -25.60
CA GLN A 132 21.71 -0.03 -25.99
C GLN A 132 21.23 -0.53 -27.36
N GLU A 133 19.93 -0.57 -27.60
CA GLU A 133 19.32 -0.92 -28.88
C GLU A 133 19.91 -0.07 -30.03
N LYS A 134 19.88 1.26 -29.87
CA LYS A 134 20.49 2.18 -30.86
C LYS A 134 21.98 1.94 -31.08
N ARG A 135 22.71 1.47 -30.07
CA ARG A 135 24.13 1.11 -30.20
C ARG A 135 24.29 -0.17 -30.99
N ILE A 136 23.44 -1.15 -30.72
CA ILE A 136 23.42 -2.43 -31.45
C ILE A 136 23.12 -2.18 -32.93
N ASP A 137 22.08 -1.43 -33.27
CA ASP A 137 21.72 -1.05 -34.64
C ASP A 137 22.89 -0.41 -35.42
N ARG A 138 23.67 0.44 -34.72
CA ARG A 138 24.87 1.06 -35.33
C ARG A 138 25.94 0.05 -35.60
N LEU A 139 26.18 -0.87 -34.67
CA LEU A 139 27.21 -1.93 -34.84
C LEU A 139 26.80 -2.90 -35.93
N GLU A 140 25.54 -3.29 -36.01
CA GLU A 140 25.03 -4.17 -37.09
C GLU A 140 25.21 -3.53 -38.46
N LYS A 141 24.91 -2.23 -38.59
CA LYS A 141 25.15 -1.49 -39.85
C LYS A 141 26.63 -1.40 -40.22
N LEU A 142 27.52 -1.26 -39.22
CA LEU A 142 28.95 -1.23 -39.46
C LEU A 142 29.45 -2.61 -39.92
N VAL A 143 29.00 -3.69 -39.31
CA VAL A 143 29.35 -5.06 -39.68
C VAL A 143 28.86 -5.39 -41.08
N ALA A 144 27.61 -5.03 -41.41
CA ALA A 144 27.03 -5.23 -42.75
C ALA A 144 27.77 -4.49 -43.88
N ASN A 145 28.57 -3.47 -43.55
CA ASN A 145 29.36 -2.70 -44.53
C ASN A 145 30.83 -3.18 -44.62
N ILE A 146 31.20 -4.27 -43.95
CA ILE A 146 32.56 -4.83 -44.01
C ILE A 146 32.75 -5.85 -45.15
N ASP A 147 31.64 -6.36 -45.70
CA ASP A 147 31.61 -7.24 -46.90
C ASP A 147 31.58 -6.36 -48.17
#